data_b54bac5ec2609ef94d27f856c9c4b726
#
_entry.id   b54bac5ec2609ef94d27f856c9c4b726
#
_cell.length_a   1.000
_cell.length_b   1.000
_cell.length_c   1.000
_cell.angle_alpha   90.00
_cell.angle_beta   90.00
_cell.angle_gamma   90.00
#
_symmetry.space_group_name_H-M   'P 1'
#
loop_
_entity.id
_entity.type
_entity.pdbx_description
1 polymer ?
#
loop_
_entity_poly.entity_id
_entity_poly.type
_entity_poly.pdbx_seq_one_letter_code
_entity_poly.pdbx_strand_id
1 'polypeptide(L)'
;MKIKVLLLALGCTMGTLGAYAQKGVDNGTQFGSGEDSVRCITNISLFVPYAKAGNFKDAFDFWKIVYDECPAATKDIYLYGVKIMGWKIAQEKDPAKKKALIDDLMGVYDKRVKYFGNDRRYGKDWIVARKVQDYLAQTGDNADYNQAYTWLKEIVDEKGADTEALGLSLFSFSSMKKMVNDPNFKEQYIQDYLKVSGGLDAQLKAAQAANNQKEVNALTAYKSGVDNAFANSGAADCETLQNLYAAKIEENKDNLPYLKETISLLRRTGCQEIEAYFLASDYAYRQEPSAEAAVGLGKKAVKIKDYDTAIKYFDEAANLETDATSKADDYYMIALLLFEQNAYSKAKQYCQKALEVNPNYGNAYLLIGKMYAATSKSVFPNDGVLARAAYNAAIDKFEKAKQVDPSVAEEANTLISSYRAHLPSTEEIFMHPDLEKGKPFTVGGWIGERTTIR
;
A
#
# COMPACT_ATOMS: atom_id res chain seq x y z
N MET A 1 56.36 48.99 -30.85
CA MET A 1 57.09 48.97 -32.17
C MET A 1 56.82 47.63 -32.83
N LYS A 2 56.12 47.72 -33.93
CA LYS A 2 55.97 46.75 -35.04
C LYS A 2 55.49 45.31 -34.75
N ILE A 3 54.21 45.12 -35.05
CA ILE A 3 53.40 43.96 -35.41
C ILE A 3 54.04 43.24 -36.61
N LYS A 4 54.09 41.91 -36.56
CA LYS A 4 54.10 41.07 -37.76
C LYS A 4 53.00 40.01 -37.67
N VAL A 5 52.02 40.18 -38.51
CA VAL A 5 50.96 39.23 -38.82
C VAL A 5 51.58 38.10 -39.63
N LEU A 6 51.31 36.82 -39.24
CA LEU A 6 51.59 35.66 -40.07
C LEU A 6 50.27 34.91 -40.30
N LEU A 7 49.73 35.04 -41.48
CA LEU A 7 48.62 34.24 -42.00
C LEU A 7 49.16 32.83 -42.32
N LEU A 8 48.61 31.80 -41.65
CA LEU A 8 48.76 30.41 -42.08
C LEU A 8 47.38 29.92 -42.52
N ALA A 9 47.19 29.80 -43.82
CA ALA A 9 46.07 29.10 -44.40
C ALA A 9 46.24 27.60 -44.18
N LEU A 10 45.30 27.01 -43.40
CA LEU A 10 45.19 25.57 -43.29
C LEU A 10 43.87 25.14 -44.02
N GLY A 11 44.06 24.32 -45.05
CA GLY A 11 42.99 23.83 -45.91
C GLY A 11 41.93 23.06 -45.13
N CYS A 12 40.68 23.46 -45.33
CA CYS A 12 39.50 22.73 -44.97
C CYS A 12 39.34 21.53 -45.91
N THR A 13 39.71 20.33 -45.46
CA THR A 13 39.09 19.11 -46.01
C THR A 13 37.69 19.00 -45.42
N MET A 14 36.70 19.42 -46.19
CA MET A 14 35.30 19.09 -45.90
C MET A 14 35.10 17.57 -46.01
N GLY A 15 35.25 16.86 -44.88
CA GLY A 15 34.60 15.60 -44.72
C GLY A 15 33.10 15.85 -44.59
N THR A 16 32.34 15.56 -45.59
CA THR A 16 30.86 15.51 -45.54
C THR A 16 30.47 14.35 -44.61
N LEU A 17 30.48 14.58 -43.31
CA LEU A 17 29.62 13.83 -42.40
C LEU A 17 28.20 14.25 -42.78
N GLY A 18 27.51 13.39 -43.50
CA GLY A 18 26.08 13.53 -43.76
C GLY A 18 25.36 13.57 -42.40
N ALA A 19 25.19 14.79 -41.88
CA ALA A 19 24.21 15.05 -40.90
C ALA A 19 22.84 14.73 -41.55
N TYR A 20 22.29 13.55 -41.23
CA TYR A 20 20.87 13.33 -41.51
C TYR A 20 20.13 14.32 -40.61
N ALA A 21 19.86 15.51 -41.19
CA ALA A 21 18.97 16.49 -40.59
C ALA A 21 17.64 15.76 -40.35
N GLN A 22 17.11 15.83 -39.15
CA GLN A 22 15.80 15.25 -38.83
C GLN A 22 14.76 16.08 -39.62
N LYS A 23 14.42 15.58 -40.78
CA LYS A 23 13.45 16.20 -41.68
C LYS A 23 12.14 16.41 -40.94
N GLY A 24 11.59 17.62 -41.02
CA GLY A 24 10.33 17.96 -40.35
C GLY A 24 10.45 18.71 -39.01
N VAL A 25 11.65 18.86 -38.44
CA VAL A 25 11.87 19.61 -37.19
C VAL A 25 12.66 20.90 -37.42
N ASP A 26 13.60 20.92 -38.37
CA ASP A 26 14.54 22.04 -38.55
C ASP A 26 13.91 23.31 -39.09
N ASN A 27 12.73 23.23 -39.74
CA ASN A 27 12.01 24.39 -40.26
C ASN A 27 10.77 24.78 -39.44
N GLY A 28 10.58 24.20 -38.25
CA GLY A 28 9.43 24.45 -37.37
C GLY A 28 8.11 23.87 -37.84
N THR A 29 8.09 23.08 -38.92
CA THR A 29 6.87 22.40 -39.41
C THR A 29 6.76 20.95 -38.91
N GLN A 30 5.56 20.47 -38.67
CA GLN A 30 5.28 19.15 -38.16
C GLN A 30 5.74 18.00 -39.12
N PHE A 31 5.66 18.23 -40.43
CA PHE A 31 5.90 17.22 -41.47
C PHE A 31 7.14 17.50 -42.33
N GLY A 32 7.84 18.60 -42.13
CA GLY A 32 8.87 19.08 -43.03
C GLY A 32 8.30 19.99 -44.13
N SER A 33 9.03 20.22 -45.25
CA SER A 33 8.62 21.08 -46.37
C SER A 33 8.86 20.39 -47.70
N GLY A 34 8.10 20.78 -48.71
CA GLY A 34 8.25 20.27 -50.08
C GLY A 34 8.08 18.75 -50.19
N GLU A 35 9.01 18.07 -50.85
CA GLU A 35 9.00 16.63 -51.07
C GLU A 35 9.08 15.83 -49.77
N ASP A 36 9.78 16.34 -48.75
CA ASP A 36 9.89 15.69 -47.44
C ASP A 36 8.54 15.60 -46.72
N SER A 37 7.71 16.66 -46.82
CA SER A 37 6.37 16.67 -46.27
C SER A 37 5.47 15.66 -46.97
N VAL A 38 5.53 15.58 -48.31
CA VAL A 38 4.76 14.60 -49.09
C VAL A 38 5.18 13.17 -48.69
N ARG A 39 6.47 12.89 -48.61
CA ARG A 39 7.00 11.59 -48.23
C ARG A 39 6.57 11.21 -46.82
N CYS A 40 6.63 12.12 -45.85
CA CYS A 40 6.19 11.91 -44.46
C CYS A 40 4.69 11.57 -44.41
N ILE A 41 3.84 12.41 -44.98
CA ILE A 41 2.38 12.21 -44.97
C ILE A 41 1.97 10.92 -45.69
N THR A 42 2.62 10.60 -46.83
CA THR A 42 2.37 9.36 -47.56
C THR A 42 2.66 8.14 -46.70
N ASN A 43 3.84 8.08 -46.06
CA ASN A 43 4.22 6.93 -45.26
C ASN A 43 3.36 6.82 -43.99
N ILE A 44 2.92 7.94 -43.37
CA ILE A 44 1.94 7.92 -42.28
C ILE A 44 0.62 7.30 -42.74
N SER A 45 0.13 7.72 -43.90
CA SER A 45 -1.13 7.22 -44.50
C SER A 45 -1.08 5.73 -44.81
N LEU A 46 0.11 5.18 -45.06
CA LEU A 46 0.31 3.75 -45.32
C LEU A 46 0.47 2.94 -44.03
N PHE A 47 1.34 3.35 -43.11
CA PHE A 47 1.61 2.51 -41.94
C PHE A 47 0.44 2.48 -40.94
N VAL A 48 -0.28 3.60 -40.74
CA VAL A 48 -1.33 3.68 -39.69
C VAL A 48 -2.47 2.69 -39.93
N PRO A 49 -3.05 2.56 -41.15
CA PRO A 49 -4.08 1.54 -41.39
C PRO A 49 -3.60 0.12 -41.20
N TYR A 50 -2.39 -0.22 -41.70
CA TYR A 50 -1.80 -1.55 -41.46
C TYR A 50 -1.60 -1.85 -39.96
N ALA A 51 -1.02 -0.91 -39.21
CA ALA A 51 -0.79 -1.06 -37.81
C ALA A 51 -2.09 -1.13 -37.00
N LYS A 52 -3.13 -0.38 -37.35
CA LYS A 52 -4.48 -0.48 -36.76
C LYS A 52 -5.11 -1.84 -36.99
N ALA A 53 -4.92 -2.41 -38.18
CA ALA A 53 -5.41 -3.76 -38.50
C ALA A 53 -4.59 -4.88 -37.89
N GLY A 54 -3.50 -4.57 -37.14
CA GLY A 54 -2.58 -5.57 -36.55
C GLY A 54 -1.61 -6.18 -37.58
N ASN A 55 -1.58 -5.69 -38.83
CA ASN A 55 -0.66 -6.13 -39.85
C ASN A 55 0.70 -5.41 -39.72
N PHE A 56 1.45 -5.77 -38.65
CA PHE A 56 2.70 -5.11 -38.29
C PHE A 56 3.84 -5.38 -39.29
N LYS A 57 3.79 -6.50 -39.99
CA LYS A 57 4.76 -6.85 -41.01
C LYS A 57 4.75 -5.82 -42.14
N ASP A 58 3.58 -5.54 -42.68
CA ASP A 58 3.43 -4.61 -43.83
C ASP A 58 3.51 -3.14 -43.36
N ALA A 59 3.23 -2.85 -42.08
CA ALA A 59 3.39 -1.53 -41.50
C ALA A 59 4.87 -1.13 -41.27
N PHE A 60 5.77 -2.09 -41.06
CA PHE A 60 7.12 -1.85 -40.50
C PHE A 60 7.97 -0.89 -41.35
N ASP A 61 8.09 -1.12 -42.67
CA ASP A 61 8.97 -0.32 -43.51
C ASP A 61 8.49 1.14 -43.65
N PHE A 62 7.18 1.35 -43.82
CA PHE A 62 6.58 2.68 -43.84
C PHE A 62 6.72 3.39 -42.49
N TRP A 63 6.49 2.67 -41.36
CA TRP A 63 6.69 3.19 -40.03
C TRP A 63 8.15 3.60 -39.78
N LYS A 64 9.11 2.78 -40.23
CA LYS A 64 10.54 3.04 -40.01
C LYS A 64 10.97 4.34 -40.70
N ILE A 65 10.49 4.59 -41.92
CA ILE A 65 10.73 5.84 -42.65
C ILE A 65 10.22 7.03 -41.81
N VAL A 66 8.97 7.00 -41.36
CA VAL A 66 8.38 8.09 -40.56
C VAL A 66 9.10 8.28 -39.21
N TYR A 67 9.40 7.18 -38.55
CA TYR A 67 10.13 7.20 -37.29
C TYR A 67 11.52 7.85 -37.41
N ASP A 68 12.21 7.64 -38.52
CA ASP A 68 13.54 8.21 -38.75
C ASP A 68 13.50 9.64 -39.30
N GLU A 69 12.63 9.89 -40.24
CA GLU A 69 12.67 11.13 -41.04
C GLU A 69 11.76 12.24 -40.50
N CYS A 70 10.63 11.93 -39.86
CA CYS A 70 9.68 12.90 -39.33
C CYS A 70 9.10 12.55 -37.95
N PRO A 71 9.97 12.41 -36.94
CA PRO A 71 9.60 11.89 -35.62
C PRO A 71 8.65 12.79 -34.80
N ALA A 72 8.50 14.06 -35.19
CA ALA A 72 7.57 14.99 -34.53
C ALA A 72 6.18 15.03 -35.20
N ALA A 73 5.97 14.26 -36.30
CA ALA A 73 4.78 14.37 -37.12
C ALA A 73 3.48 13.96 -36.41
N THR A 74 3.50 12.85 -35.66
CA THR A 74 2.31 12.35 -34.97
C THR A 74 2.70 11.38 -33.82
N LYS A 75 1.88 11.36 -32.75
CA LYS A 75 2.02 10.39 -31.68
C LYS A 75 1.82 8.93 -32.13
N ASP A 76 1.09 8.72 -33.22
CA ASP A 76 0.81 7.39 -33.76
C ASP A 76 2.09 6.64 -34.14
N ILE A 77 3.17 7.34 -34.51
CA ILE A 77 4.50 6.76 -34.73
C ILE A 77 4.94 5.92 -33.55
N TYR A 78 4.72 6.45 -32.34
CA TYR A 78 5.16 5.82 -31.09
C TYR A 78 4.13 4.83 -30.55
N LEU A 79 2.82 5.16 -30.66
CA LEU A 79 1.75 4.26 -30.21
C LEU A 79 1.74 2.94 -30.98
N TYR A 80 1.94 3.00 -32.30
CA TYR A 80 2.04 1.80 -33.13
C TYR A 80 3.46 1.24 -33.17
N GLY A 81 4.49 2.11 -33.08
CA GLY A 81 5.89 1.69 -33.03
C GLY A 81 6.17 0.68 -31.94
N VAL A 82 5.63 0.90 -30.74
CA VAL A 82 5.75 -0.06 -29.63
C VAL A 82 5.13 -1.42 -29.99
N LYS A 83 3.96 -1.42 -30.64
CA LYS A 83 3.29 -2.67 -31.05
C LYS A 83 4.03 -3.38 -32.18
N ILE A 84 4.54 -2.62 -33.17
CA ILE A 84 5.36 -3.14 -34.26
C ILE A 84 6.65 -3.76 -33.74
N MET A 85 7.35 -3.07 -32.83
CA MET A 85 8.57 -3.60 -32.21
C MET A 85 8.30 -4.81 -31.34
N GLY A 86 7.22 -4.78 -30.54
CA GLY A 86 6.78 -5.94 -29.75
C GLY A 86 6.49 -7.17 -30.60
N TRP A 87 5.81 -6.99 -31.75
CA TRP A 87 5.62 -8.06 -32.73
C TRP A 87 6.95 -8.59 -33.26
N LYS A 88 7.89 -7.71 -33.61
CA LYS A 88 9.21 -8.08 -34.13
C LYS A 88 10.04 -8.86 -33.12
N ILE A 89 10.04 -8.42 -31.86
CA ILE A 89 10.69 -9.11 -30.72
C ILE A 89 10.12 -10.51 -30.53
N ALA A 90 8.80 -10.67 -30.65
CA ALA A 90 8.12 -11.95 -30.48
C ALA A 90 8.47 -12.98 -31.60
N GLN A 91 8.85 -12.51 -32.80
CA GLN A 91 9.27 -13.37 -33.92
C GLN A 91 10.76 -13.76 -33.86
N GLU A 92 11.58 -13.00 -33.13
CA GLU A 92 13.02 -13.23 -33.06
C GLU A 92 13.37 -14.38 -32.09
N LYS A 93 14.14 -15.33 -32.58
CA LYS A 93 14.57 -16.51 -31.82
C LYS A 93 16.02 -16.41 -31.34
N ASP A 94 16.85 -15.61 -32.01
CA ASP A 94 18.24 -15.38 -31.61
C ASP A 94 18.28 -14.44 -30.39
N PRO A 95 18.87 -14.89 -29.25
CA PRO A 95 18.87 -14.08 -28.03
C PRO A 95 19.59 -12.73 -28.17
N ALA A 96 20.68 -12.68 -28.93
CA ALA A 96 21.45 -11.45 -29.12
C ALA A 96 20.69 -10.45 -29.99
N LYS A 97 20.04 -10.91 -31.07
CA LYS A 97 19.18 -10.07 -31.91
C LYS A 97 17.92 -9.63 -31.17
N LYS A 98 17.34 -10.53 -30.36
CA LYS A 98 16.20 -10.19 -29.51
C LYS A 98 16.55 -9.07 -28.54
N LYS A 99 17.74 -9.14 -27.90
CA LYS A 99 18.23 -8.08 -27.03
C LYS A 99 18.35 -6.75 -27.77
N ALA A 100 18.96 -6.75 -28.97
CA ALA A 100 19.08 -5.54 -29.78
C ALA A 100 17.71 -4.93 -30.13
N LEU A 101 16.71 -5.76 -30.45
CA LEU A 101 15.34 -5.30 -30.71
C LEU A 101 14.65 -4.73 -29.46
N ILE A 102 14.98 -5.25 -28.27
CA ILE A 102 14.49 -4.66 -27.00
C ILE A 102 15.14 -3.28 -26.79
N ASP A 103 16.45 -3.15 -27.05
CA ASP A 103 17.15 -1.87 -26.96
C ASP A 103 16.56 -0.85 -27.97
N ASP A 104 16.23 -1.27 -29.21
CA ASP A 104 15.51 -0.45 -30.18
C ASP A 104 14.12 -0.03 -29.69
N LEU A 105 13.36 -0.93 -29.04
CA LEU A 105 12.07 -0.61 -28.42
C LEU A 105 12.22 0.45 -27.34
N MET A 106 13.24 0.36 -26.49
CA MET A 106 13.54 1.39 -25.49
C MET A 106 13.83 2.75 -26.19
N GLY A 107 14.55 2.72 -27.32
CA GLY A 107 14.79 3.90 -28.16
C GLY A 107 13.52 4.53 -28.71
N VAL A 108 12.47 3.74 -29.00
CA VAL A 108 11.15 4.28 -29.40
C VAL A 108 10.55 5.13 -28.29
N TYR A 109 10.63 4.67 -27.04
CA TYR A 109 10.15 5.42 -25.87
C TYR A 109 10.96 6.70 -25.64
N ASP A 110 12.29 6.63 -25.72
CA ASP A 110 13.16 7.79 -25.52
C ASP A 110 12.91 8.87 -26.57
N LYS A 111 12.74 8.46 -27.83
CA LYS A 111 12.38 9.38 -28.91
C LYS A 111 10.99 9.99 -28.71
N ARG A 112 10.02 9.22 -28.18
CA ARG A 112 8.71 9.74 -27.78
C ARG A 112 8.81 10.78 -26.66
N VAL A 113 9.64 10.55 -25.64
CA VAL A 113 9.88 11.54 -24.58
C VAL A 113 10.43 12.83 -25.17
N LYS A 114 11.40 12.73 -26.09
CA LYS A 114 12.00 13.89 -26.75
C LYS A 114 10.97 14.76 -27.48
N TYR A 115 10.05 14.18 -28.22
CA TYR A 115 9.11 14.93 -29.09
C TYR A 115 7.73 15.16 -28.47
N PHE A 116 7.29 14.33 -27.53
CA PHE A 116 5.95 14.37 -26.93
C PHE A 116 5.96 14.25 -25.41
N GLY A 117 7.11 14.43 -24.74
CA GLY A 117 7.22 14.35 -23.28
C GLY A 117 6.45 15.43 -22.53
N ASN A 118 6.16 16.57 -23.19
CA ASN A 118 5.39 17.68 -22.63
C ASN A 118 3.86 17.52 -22.83
N ASP A 119 3.38 16.36 -23.27
CA ASP A 119 1.95 16.11 -23.41
C ASP A 119 1.28 16.18 -22.04
N ARG A 120 0.18 16.94 -21.95
CA ARG A 120 -0.52 17.17 -20.67
C ARG A 120 -1.05 15.88 -20.04
N ARG A 121 -1.49 14.91 -20.85
CA ARG A 121 -2.14 13.68 -20.38
C ARG A 121 -1.20 12.47 -20.39
N TYR A 122 -0.31 12.40 -21.34
CA TYR A 122 0.58 11.27 -21.61
C TYR A 122 2.03 11.75 -21.70
N GLY A 123 2.45 12.51 -20.68
CA GLY A 123 3.75 13.16 -20.60
C GLY A 123 4.90 12.19 -20.30
N LYS A 124 6.05 12.78 -19.96
CA LYS A 124 7.30 12.04 -19.73
C LYS A 124 7.12 10.89 -18.73
N ASP A 125 6.49 11.13 -17.59
CA ASP A 125 6.28 10.12 -16.54
C ASP A 125 5.41 8.95 -17.03
N TRP A 126 4.32 9.24 -17.75
CA TRP A 126 3.47 8.21 -18.36
C TRP A 126 4.25 7.37 -19.37
N ILE A 127 5.08 8.01 -20.21
CA ILE A 127 5.88 7.34 -21.24
C ILE A 127 6.95 6.46 -20.60
N VAL A 128 7.69 6.96 -19.61
CA VAL A 128 8.77 6.23 -18.93
C VAL A 128 8.21 5.05 -18.13
N ALA A 129 7.04 5.20 -17.49
CA ALA A 129 6.41 4.08 -16.81
C ALA A 129 6.11 2.91 -17.77
N ARG A 130 5.61 3.18 -18.98
CA ARG A 130 5.38 2.15 -20.02
C ARG A 130 6.68 1.61 -20.61
N LYS A 131 7.69 2.46 -20.77
CA LYS A 131 9.04 2.02 -21.15
C LYS A 131 9.54 0.93 -20.21
N VAL A 132 9.47 1.18 -18.89
CA VAL A 132 9.94 0.21 -17.90
C VAL A 132 9.03 -1.02 -17.83
N GLN A 133 7.70 -0.83 -17.93
CA GLN A 133 6.78 -1.97 -17.98
C GLN A 133 7.10 -2.92 -19.12
N ASP A 134 7.28 -2.40 -20.33
CA ASP A 134 7.60 -3.21 -21.50
C ASP A 134 9.01 -3.79 -21.41
N TYR A 135 9.99 -3.02 -20.90
CA TYR A 135 11.34 -3.53 -20.66
C TYR A 135 11.32 -4.77 -19.77
N LEU A 136 10.66 -4.69 -18.60
CA LEU A 136 10.55 -5.81 -17.67
C LEU A 136 9.79 -7.00 -18.28
N ALA A 137 8.72 -6.73 -19.04
CA ALA A 137 7.95 -7.78 -19.72
C ALA A 137 8.77 -8.51 -20.81
N GLN A 138 9.64 -7.80 -21.53
CA GLN A 138 10.44 -8.39 -22.62
C GLN A 138 11.71 -9.08 -22.11
N THR A 139 12.30 -8.60 -21.02
CA THR A 139 13.54 -9.15 -20.44
C THR A 139 13.29 -10.25 -19.42
N GLY A 140 12.12 -10.26 -18.77
CA GLY A 140 11.77 -11.26 -17.76
C GLY A 140 12.81 -11.35 -16.64
N ASP A 141 13.28 -12.57 -16.34
CA ASP A 141 14.27 -12.83 -15.29
C ASP A 141 15.65 -12.20 -15.55
N ASN A 142 15.92 -11.79 -16.80
CA ASN A 142 17.18 -11.13 -17.19
C ASN A 142 17.10 -9.60 -17.09
N ALA A 143 16.09 -9.04 -16.45
CA ALA A 143 15.92 -7.60 -16.32
C ALA A 143 17.04 -6.96 -15.48
N ASP A 144 17.65 -5.89 -15.99
CA ASP A 144 18.52 -5.04 -15.19
C ASP A 144 17.68 -4.04 -14.38
N TYR A 145 17.45 -4.37 -13.12
CA TYR A 145 16.70 -3.53 -12.20
C TYR A 145 17.42 -2.24 -11.81
N ASN A 146 18.75 -2.15 -11.97
CA ASN A 146 19.47 -0.90 -11.79
C ASN A 146 19.12 0.09 -12.90
N GLN A 147 19.01 -0.40 -14.12
CA GLN A 147 18.61 0.41 -15.27
C GLN A 147 17.14 0.87 -15.15
N ALA A 148 16.24 -0.05 -14.82
CA ALA A 148 14.82 0.25 -14.58
C ALA A 148 14.65 1.30 -13.47
N TYR A 149 15.35 1.11 -12.35
CA TYR A 149 15.36 2.05 -11.23
C TYR A 149 15.85 3.43 -11.65
N THR A 150 16.93 3.51 -12.42
CA THR A 150 17.51 4.79 -12.87
C THR A 150 16.53 5.59 -13.73
N TRP A 151 15.87 4.95 -14.69
CA TRP A 151 14.86 5.61 -15.52
C TRP A 151 13.66 6.14 -14.71
N LEU A 152 13.18 5.34 -13.75
CA LEU A 152 12.03 5.71 -12.93
C LEU A 152 12.40 6.76 -11.88
N LYS A 153 13.62 6.69 -11.32
CA LYS A 153 14.09 7.66 -10.33
C LYS A 153 14.07 9.08 -10.89
N GLU A 154 14.46 9.27 -12.15
CA GLU A 154 14.44 10.58 -12.78
C GLU A 154 13.05 11.22 -12.75
N ILE A 155 12.00 10.48 -13.15
CA ILE A 155 10.63 11.01 -13.16
C ILE A 155 10.04 11.17 -11.76
N VAL A 156 10.38 10.28 -10.82
CA VAL A 156 9.92 10.36 -9.44
C VAL A 156 10.59 11.51 -8.68
N ASP A 157 11.85 11.81 -8.98
CA ASP A 157 12.53 12.99 -8.40
C ASP A 157 12.00 14.30 -8.98
N GLU A 158 11.60 14.30 -10.27
CA GLU A 158 11.04 15.47 -10.93
C GLU A 158 9.60 15.79 -10.47
N LYS A 159 8.74 14.79 -10.34
CA LYS A 159 7.29 14.96 -10.09
C LYS A 159 6.82 14.61 -8.69
N GLY A 160 7.62 13.86 -7.93
CA GLY A 160 7.25 13.43 -6.58
C GLY A 160 5.94 12.65 -6.54
N ALA A 161 5.01 13.10 -5.71
CA ALA A 161 3.68 12.51 -5.53
C ALA A 161 2.79 12.58 -6.79
N ASP A 162 3.06 13.50 -7.72
CA ASP A 162 2.29 13.65 -8.97
C ASP A 162 2.77 12.72 -10.08
N THR A 163 3.78 11.87 -9.83
CA THR A 163 4.19 10.83 -10.76
C THR A 163 3.03 9.86 -11.00
N GLU A 164 2.86 9.45 -12.24
CA GLU A 164 1.81 8.48 -12.62
C GLU A 164 1.92 7.19 -11.78
N ALA A 165 0.78 6.68 -11.29
CA ALA A 165 0.73 5.61 -10.29
C ALA A 165 1.45 4.31 -10.69
N LEU A 166 1.40 3.94 -11.99
CA LEU A 166 2.19 2.81 -12.48
C LEU A 166 3.70 3.09 -12.35
N GLY A 167 4.12 4.33 -12.63
CA GLY A 167 5.52 4.77 -12.47
C GLY A 167 5.99 4.64 -11.02
N LEU A 168 5.18 5.11 -10.06
CA LEU A 168 5.44 4.95 -8.63
C LEU A 168 5.55 3.47 -8.23
N SER A 169 4.61 2.64 -8.69
CA SER A 169 4.60 1.21 -8.36
C SER A 169 5.82 0.48 -8.92
N LEU A 170 6.18 0.73 -10.19
CA LEU A 170 7.36 0.13 -10.81
C LEU A 170 8.67 0.63 -10.19
N PHE A 171 8.71 1.88 -9.72
CA PHE A 171 9.87 2.43 -9.00
C PHE A 171 10.09 1.69 -7.68
N SER A 172 9.04 1.53 -6.86
CA SER A 172 9.12 0.75 -5.62
C SER A 172 9.54 -0.70 -5.88
N PHE A 173 8.98 -1.34 -6.92
CA PHE A 173 9.35 -2.71 -7.30
C PHE A 173 10.82 -2.82 -7.74
N SER A 174 11.30 -1.89 -8.57
CA SER A 174 12.69 -1.88 -9.02
C SER A 174 13.65 -1.63 -7.86
N SER A 175 13.29 -0.74 -6.93
CA SER A 175 14.03 -0.45 -5.69
C SER A 175 14.12 -1.71 -4.79
N MET A 176 13.00 -2.43 -4.62
CA MET A 176 12.96 -3.71 -3.89
C MET A 176 13.91 -4.75 -4.52
N LYS A 177 13.87 -4.89 -5.83
CA LYS A 177 14.74 -5.85 -6.56
C LYS A 177 16.21 -5.47 -6.42
N LYS A 178 16.55 -4.19 -6.41
CA LYS A 178 17.92 -3.74 -6.12
C LYS A 178 18.33 -4.14 -4.71
N MET A 179 17.50 -3.93 -3.70
CA MET A 179 17.79 -4.32 -2.32
C MET A 179 17.99 -5.84 -2.20
N VAL A 180 17.19 -6.64 -2.88
CA VAL A 180 17.35 -8.11 -2.88
C VAL A 180 18.72 -8.52 -3.44
N ASN A 181 19.23 -7.81 -4.46
CA ASN A 181 20.53 -8.06 -5.07
C ASN A 181 21.71 -7.43 -4.31
N ASP A 182 21.45 -6.33 -3.59
CA ASP A 182 22.42 -5.62 -2.75
C ASP A 182 21.78 -5.22 -1.41
N PRO A 183 22.02 -5.98 -0.33
CA PRO A 183 21.47 -5.68 1.00
C PRO A 183 21.85 -4.30 1.55
N ASN A 184 22.94 -3.68 1.09
CA ASN A 184 23.32 -2.32 1.50
C ASN A 184 22.34 -1.27 0.97
N PHE A 185 21.52 -1.62 -0.01
CA PHE A 185 20.48 -0.75 -0.56
C PHE A 185 19.21 -0.70 0.31
N LYS A 186 19.14 -1.45 1.40
CA LYS A 186 17.95 -1.59 2.27
C LYS A 186 17.41 -0.25 2.76
N GLU A 187 18.26 0.62 3.26
CA GLU A 187 17.85 1.95 3.74
C GLU A 187 17.23 2.79 2.62
N GLN A 188 17.86 2.80 1.43
CA GLN A 188 17.32 3.54 0.29
C GLN A 188 15.98 2.96 -0.17
N TYR A 189 15.82 1.65 -0.18
CA TYR A 189 14.53 1.03 -0.50
C TYR A 189 13.41 1.45 0.46
N ILE A 190 13.69 1.56 1.76
CA ILE A 190 12.73 2.04 2.74
C ILE A 190 12.33 3.49 2.43
N GLN A 191 13.28 4.37 2.10
CA GLN A 191 12.99 5.76 1.73
C GLN A 191 12.17 5.84 0.43
N ASP A 192 12.53 5.03 -0.57
CA ASP A 192 11.78 4.94 -1.84
C ASP A 192 10.34 4.45 -1.60
N TYR A 193 10.17 3.44 -0.75
CA TYR A 193 8.84 2.96 -0.34
C TYR A 193 8.01 4.06 0.32
N LEU A 194 8.59 4.80 1.27
CA LEU A 194 7.88 5.89 1.95
C LEU A 194 7.43 6.97 0.95
N LYS A 195 8.32 7.36 0.04
CA LYS A 195 8.01 8.34 -1.01
C LYS A 195 6.87 7.86 -1.91
N VAL A 196 6.91 6.61 -2.36
CA VAL A 196 5.89 6.00 -3.21
C VAL A 196 4.57 5.86 -2.46
N SER A 197 4.61 5.30 -1.26
CA SER A 197 3.42 5.06 -0.44
C SER A 197 2.70 6.37 -0.13
N GLY A 198 3.43 7.42 0.27
CA GLY A 198 2.88 8.76 0.50
C GLY A 198 2.28 9.39 -0.77
N GLY A 199 2.95 9.23 -1.92
CA GLY A 199 2.44 9.70 -3.21
C GLY A 199 1.12 9.03 -3.61
N LEU A 200 1.04 7.70 -3.49
CA LEU A 200 -0.18 6.94 -3.77
C LEU A 200 -1.32 7.29 -2.79
N ASP A 201 -1.01 7.53 -1.51
CA ASP A 201 -2.00 7.98 -0.52
C ASP A 201 -2.57 9.37 -0.88
N ALA A 202 -1.71 10.31 -1.31
CA ALA A 202 -2.14 11.64 -1.75
C ALA A 202 -3.06 11.56 -2.98
N GLN A 203 -2.68 10.77 -3.99
CA GLN A 203 -3.50 10.55 -5.19
C GLN A 203 -4.84 9.88 -4.85
N LEU A 204 -4.82 8.86 -3.96
CA LEU A 204 -6.03 8.16 -3.50
C LEU A 204 -7.00 9.12 -2.82
N LYS A 205 -6.50 9.97 -1.92
CA LYS A 205 -7.30 11.00 -1.25
C LYS A 205 -7.90 11.99 -2.25
N ALA A 206 -7.14 12.41 -3.25
CA ALA A 206 -7.63 13.31 -4.29
C ALA A 206 -8.72 12.64 -5.15
N ALA A 207 -8.55 11.36 -5.55
CA ALA A 207 -9.54 10.60 -6.30
C ALA A 207 -10.85 10.39 -5.51
N GLN A 208 -10.75 10.13 -4.20
CA GLN A 208 -11.89 10.02 -3.30
C GLN A 208 -12.66 11.35 -3.19
N ALA A 209 -11.94 12.46 -3.00
CA ALA A 209 -12.54 13.80 -2.95
C ALA A 209 -13.23 14.18 -4.28
N ALA A 210 -12.72 13.71 -5.41
CA ALA A 210 -13.31 13.87 -6.73
C ALA A 210 -14.45 12.88 -7.05
N ASN A 211 -14.77 11.95 -6.14
CA ASN A 211 -15.74 10.86 -6.34
C ASN A 211 -15.43 10.00 -7.58
N ASN A 212 -14.15 9.83 -7.94
CA ASN A 212 -13.71 9.03 -9.08
C ASN A 212 -13.47 7.58 -8.68
N GLN A 213 -14.54 6.79 -8.55
CA GLN A 213 -14.46 5.40 -8.07
C GLN A 213 -13.55 4.51 -8.90
N LYS A 214 -13.45 4.73 -10.22
CA LYS A 214 -12.56 3.96 -11.09
C LYS A 214 -11.09 4.18 -10.73
N GLU A 215 -10.72 5.41 -10.49
CA GLU A 215 -9.36 5.79 -10.09
C GLU A 215 -9.05 5.33 -8.66
N VAL A 216 -10.01 5.48 -7.74
CA VAL A 216 -9.90 4.92 -6.38
C VAL A 216 -9.58 3.43 -6.42
N ASN A 217 -10.30 2.63 -7.20
CA ASN A 217 -10.05 1.19 -7.30
C ASN A 217 -8.66 0.88 -7.87
N ALA A 218 -8.23 1.62 -8.89
CA ALA A 218 -6.90 1.42 -9.49
C ALA A 218 -5.78 1.79 -8.52
N LEU A 219 -5.89 2.95 -7.86
CA LEU A 219 -4.89 3.42 -6.88
C LEU A 219 -4.82 2.50 -5.66
N THR A 220 -5.97 2.01 -5.17
CA THR A 220 -6.01 1.03 -4.09
C THR A 220 -5.26 -0.25 -4.46
N ALA A 221 -5.41 -0.73 -5.69
CA ALA A 221 -4.68 -1.92 -6.16
C ALA A 221 -3.16 -1.69 -6.21
N TYR A 222 -2.71 -0.54 -6.74
CA TYR A 222 -1.28 -0.17 -6.74
C TYR A 222 -0.74 -0.05 -5.32
N LYS A 223 -1.46 0.65 -4.44
CA LYS A 223 -1.06 0.83 -3.04
C LYS A 223 -0.92 -0.50 -2.31
N SER A 224 -1.94 -1.37 -2.41
CA SER A 224 -1.90 -2.71 -1.80
C SER A 224 -0.73 -3.54 -2.32
N GLY A 225 -0.44 -3.48 -3.63
CA GLY A 225 0.70 -4.18 -4.23
C GLY A 225 2.04 -3.70 -3.66
N VAL A 226 2.22 -2.38 -3.54
CA VAL A 226 3.43 -1.77 -2.97
C VAL A 226 3.59 -2.10 -1.49
N ASP A 227 2.53 -1.98 -0.70
CA ASP A 227 2.56 -2.27 0.74
C ASP A 227 2.84 -3.77 1.03
N ASN A 228 2.20 -4.67 0.27
CA ASN A 228 2.45 -6.11 0.39
C ASN A 228 3.89 -6.47 -0.01
N ALA A 229 4.42 -5.87 -1.07
CA ALA A 229 5.81 -6.08 -1.48
C ALA A 229 6.78 -5.62 -0.39
N PHE A 230 6.51 -4.48 0.24
CA PHE A 230 7.33 -3.94 1.34
C PHE A 230 7.26 -4.85 2.57
N ALA A 231 6.07 -5.24 3.02
CA ALA A 231 5.88 -6.11 4.19
C ALA A 231 6.62 -7.46 4.05
N ASN A 232 6.64 -8.02 2.82
CA ASN A 232 7.27 -9.32 2.53
C ASN A 232 8.74 -9.23 2.12
N SER A 233 9.31 -8.03 2.00
CA SER A 233 10.66 -7.83 1.47
C SER A 233 11.79 -8.18 2.44
N GLY A 234 11.48 -8.32 3.76
CA GLY A 234 12.48 -8.40 4.83
C GLY A 234 13.13 -7.05 5.18
N ALA A 235 12.73 -5.95 4.54
CA ALA A 235 13.19 -4.61 4.89
C ALA A 235 12.47 -4.05 6.12
N ALA A 236 11.29 -4.55 6.43
CA ALA A 236 10.37 -4.01 7.44
C ALA A 236 10.46 -4.71 8.80
N ASP A 237 11.57 -5.39 9.14
CA ASP A 237 11.71 -5.95 10.49
C ASP A 237 11.88 -4.84 11.54
N CYS A 238 11.34 -5.09 12.74
CA CYS A 238 11.21 -4.06 13.78
C CYS A 238 12.57 -3.64 14.36
N GLU A 239 13.56 -4.51 14.37
CA GLU A 239 14.91 -4.15 14.83
C GLU A 239 15.57 -3.17 13.86
N THR A 240 15.49 -3.44 12.57
CA THR A 240 15.99 -2.54 11.53
C THR A 240 15.28 -1.18 11.58
N LEU A 241 13.95 -1.18 11.69
CA LEU A 241 13.19 0.07 11.77
C LEU A 241 13.49 0.86 13.03
N GLN A 242 13.69 0.18 14.18
CA GLN A 242 14.15 0.82 15.42
C GLN A 242 15.47 1.55 15.22
N ASN A 243 16.48 0.84 14.68
CA ASN A 243 17.81 1.39 14.49
C ASN A 243 17.84 2.54 13.47
N LEU A 244 17.03 2.43 12.40
CA LEU A 244 16.95 3.44 11.35
C LEU A 244 16.24 4.72 11.81
N TYR A 245 15.16 4.58 12.58
CA TYR A 245 14.29 5.71 12.92
C TYR A 245 14.62 6.39 14.24
N ALA A 246 15.25 5.71 15.20
CA ALA A 246 15.51 6.28 16.53
C ALA A 246 16.23 7.65 16.46
N ALA A 247 17.37 7.73 15.75
CA ALA A 247 18.09 8.97 15.59
C ALA A 247 17.34 9.99 14.72
N LYS A 248 16.72 9.53 13.63
CA LYS A 248 15.98 10.40 12.69
C LYS A 248 14.75 11.06 13.32
N ILE A 249 14.08 10.41 14.26
CA ILE A 249 12.95 10.99 15.00
C ILE A 249 13.42 12.15 15.88
N GLU A 250 14.56 12.01 16.56
CA GLU A 250 15.14 13.11 17.36
C GLU A 250 15.52 14.32 16.49
N GLU A 251 16.10 14.07 15.32
CA GLU A 251 16.45 15.13 14.35
C GLU A 251 15.20 15.82 13.79
N ASN A 252 14.06 15.12 13.72
CA ASN A 252 12.81 15.59 13.13
C ASN A 252 11.70 15.79 14.17
N LYS A 253 12.01 15.92 15.45
CA LYS A 253 11.03 16.02 16.53
C LYS A 253 10.01 17.15 16.38
N ASP A 254 10.36 18.22 15.68
CA ASP A 254 9.49 19.36 15.41
C ASP A 254 8.83 19.29 14.02
N ASN A 255 9.05 18.21 13.26
CA ASN A 255 8.49 17.97 11.92
C ASN A 255 7.27 17.02 12.01
N LEU A 256 6.10 17.60 12.30
CA LEU A 256 4.86 16.83 12.47
C LEU A 256 4.51 15.92 11.27
N PRO A 257 4.62 16.34 10.01
CA PRO A 257 4.39 15.44 8.87
C PRO A 257 5.29 14.22 8.88
N TYR A 258 6.58 14.38 9.15
CA TYR A 258 7.55 13.26 9.25
C TYR A 258 7.18 12.29 10.38
N LEU A 259 6.80 12.82 11.55
CA LEU A 259 6.40 12.00 12.70
C LEU A 259 5.13 11.19 12.40
N LYS A 260 4.11 11.82 11.81
CA LYS A 260 2.86 11.14 11.39
C LYS A 260 3.14 10.02 10.38
N GLU A 261 4.00 10.27 9.40
CA GLU A 261 4.39 9.26 8.41
C GLU A 261 5.15 8.10 9.04
N THR A 262 6.08 8.38 9.96
CA THR A 262 6.82 7.36 10.71
C THR A 262 5.89 6.50 11.57
N ILE A 263 4.95 7.10 12.32
CA ILE A 263 3.94 6.39 13.11
C ILE A 263 3.12 5.45 12.21
N SER A 264 2.64 5.99 11.09
CA SER A 264 1.84 5.21 10.12
C SER A 264 2.64 4.04 9.51
N LEU A 265 3.92 4.23 9.17
CA LEU A 265 4.79 3.16 8.71
C LEU A 265 4.96 2.07 9.76
N LEU A 266 5.36 2.45 10.98
CA LEU A 266 5.62 1.50 12.06
C LEU A 266 4.36 0.71 12.45
N ARG A 267 3.18 1.34 12.34
CA ARG A 267 1.89 0.66 12.50
C ARG A 267 1.64 -0.36 11.40
N ARG A 268 1.82 0.01 10.12
CA ARG A 268 1.60 -0.90 8.97
C ARG A 268 2.55 -2.09 8.95
N THR A 269 3.76 -1.92 9.47
CA THR A 269 4.74 -3.00 9.56
C THR A 269 4.62 -3.85 10.83
N GLY A 270 3.62 -3.58 11.68
CA GLY A 270 3.41 -4.30 12.93
C GLY A 270 4.41 -3.94 14.04
N CYS A 271 5.24 -2.90 13.85
CA CYS A 271 6.30 -2.52 14.78
C CYS A 271 5.84 -1.47 15.81
N GLN A 272 4.68 -1.69 16.42
CA GLN A 272 4.08 -0.77 17.40
C GLN A 272 4.60 -0.94 18.83
N GLU A 273 5.52 -1.88 19.06
CA GLU A 273 6.08 -2.18 20.39
C GLU A 273 7.53 -1.70 20.55
N ILE A 274 8.09 -1.02 19.53
CA ILE A 274 9.46 -0.49 19.54
C ILE A 274 9.50 0.94 20.09
N GLU A 275 10.66 1.36 20.61
CA GLU A 275 10.84 2.68 21.20
C GLU A 275 10.67 3.81 20.18
N ALA A 276 11.08 3.61 18.91
CA ALA A 276 10.89 4.55 17.84
C ALA A 276 9.40 4.91 17.64
N TYR A 277 8.49 3.91 17.74
CA TYR A 277 7.05 4.17 17.64
C TYR A 277 6.55 5.06 18.79
N PHE A 278 6.98 4.78 20.01
CA PHE A 278 6.58 5.54 21.21
C PHE A 278 7.12 6.96 21.17
N LEU A 279 8.36 7.12 20.73
CA LEU A 279 9.02 8.42 20.63
C LEU A 279 8.38 9.32 19.57
N ALA A 280 8.13 8.76 18.38
CA ALA A 280 7.42 9.49 17.31
C ALA A 280 6.01 9.90 17.77
N SER A 281 5.29 9.00 18.47
CA SER A 281 3.95 9.26 19.00
C SER A 281 3.96 10.39 20.04
N ASP A 282 4.95 10.40 20.94
CA ASP A 282 5.08 11.43 21.97
C ASP A 282 5.33 12.82 21.36
N TYR A 283 6.27 12.92 20.43
CA TYR A 283 6.54 14.21 19.77
C TYR A 283 5.38 14.68 18.89
N ALA A 284 4.72 13.77 18.17
CA ALA A 284 3.55 14.12 17.36
C ALA A 284 2.38 14.60 18.23
N TYR A 285 2.09 13.88 19.32
CA TYR A 285 0.99 14.20 20.23
C TYR A 285 1.16 15.57 20.89
N ARG A 286 2.38 15.94 21.29
CA ARG A 286 2.69 17.25 21.89
C ARG A 286 2.45 18.42 20.93
N GLN A 287 2.62 18.20 19.62
CA GLN A 287 2.38 19.23 18.61
C GLN A 287 0.89 19.29 18.22
N GLU A 288 0.29 18.13 17.97
CA GLU A 288 -1.10 17.99 17.58
C GLU A 288 -1.67 16.65 18.07
N PRO A 289 -2.51 16.63 19.10
CA PRO A 289 -3.19 15.42 19.56
C PRO A 289 -3.97 14.76 18.42
N SER A 290 -3.73 13.48 18.19
CA SER A 290 -4.41 12.65 17.18
C SER A 290 -4.66 11.26 17.74
N ALA A 291 -5.66 10.54 17.19
CA ALA A 291 -5.97 9.18 17.59
C ALA A 291 -4.73 8.26 17.50
N GLU A 292 -4.01 8.31 16.37
CA GLU A 292 -2.83 7.48 16.15
C GLU A 292 -1.70 7.75 17.17
N ALA A 293 -1.45 9.03 17.48
CA ALA A 293 -0.43 9.40 18.45
C ALA A 293 -0.85 9.01 19.89
N ALA A 294 -2.11 9.18 20.24
CA ALA A 294 -2.66 8.75 21.53
C ALA A 294 -2.57 7.23 21.71
N VAL A 295 -2.88 6.42 20.67
CA VAL A 295 -2.67 4.96 20.68
C VAL A 295 -1.21 4.62 21.00
N GLY A 296 -0.26 5.32 20.39
CA GLY A 296 1.17 5.10 20.66
C GLY A 296 1.55 5.35 22.14
N LEU A 297 1.02 6.42 22.73
CA LEU A 297 1.21 6.71 24.15
C LEU A 297 0.51 5.70 25.07
N GLY A 298 -0.68 5.26 24.69
CA GLY A 298 -1.40 4.19 25.38
C GLY A 298 -0.59 2.89 25.38
N LYS A 299 -0.04 2.47 24.26
CA LYS A 299 0.83 1.29 24.14
C LYS A 299 2.12 1.42 24.95
N LYS A 300 2.75 2.60 24.94
CA LYS A 300 3.90 2.90 25.79
C LYS A 300 3.57 2.68 27.26
N ALA A 301 2.42 3.21 27.72
CA ALA A 301 1.96 3.06 29.10
C ALA A 301 1.66 1.59 29.45
N VAL A 302 1.07 0.81 28.53
CA VAL A 302 0.90 -0.65 28.70
C VAL A 302 2.24 -1.35 28.92
N LYS A 303 3.26 -1.02 28.10
CA LYS A 303 4.60 -1.62 28.19
C LYS A 303 5.24 -1.42 29.55
N ILE A 304 5.03 -0.27 30.17
CA ILE A 304 5.53 0.02 31.54
C ILE A 304 4.53 -0.34 32.65
N LYS A 305 3.40 -0.98 32.29
CA LYS A 305 2.30 -1.41 33.19
C LYS A 305 1.59 -0.26 33.91
N ASP A 306 1.64 0.94 33.38
CA ASP A 306 0.83 2.08 33.83
C ASP A 306 -0.53 2.02 33.15
N TYR A 307 -1.39 1.14 33.65
CA TYR A 307 -2.69 0.85 33.03
C TYR A 307 -3.67 2.03 33.11
N ASP A 308 -3.58 2.85 34.15
CA ASP A 308 -4.46 4.03 34.28
C ASP A 308 -4.13 5.07 33.20
N THR A 309 -2.85 5.32 32.97
CA THR A 309 -2.40 6.19 31.88
C THR A 309 -2.73 5.59 30.51
N ALA A 310 -2.59 4.27 30.34
CA ALA A 310 -2.95 3.58 29.10
C ALA A 310 -4.44 3.74 28.77
N ILE A 311 -5.33 3.51 29.76
CA ILE A 311 -6.78 3.66 29.60
C ILE A 311 -7.14 5.10 29.20
N LYS A 312 -6.50 6.10 29.83
CA LYS A 312 -6.71 7.51 29.48
C LYS A 312 -6.39 7.80 28.02
N TYR A 313 -5.22 7.35 27.54
CA TYR A 313 -4.82 7.61 26.15
C TYR A 313 -5.64 6.83 25.13
N PHE A 314 -6.05 5.60 25.41
CA PHE A 314 -6.94 4.86 24.51
C PHE A 314 -8.36 5.46 24.49
N ASP A 315 -8.87 5.97 25.61
CA ASP A 315 -10.17 6.67 25.61
C ASP A 315 -10.11 7.99 24.82
N GLU A 316 -9.00 8.70 24.93
CA GLU A 316 -8.75 9.90 24.12
C GLU A 316 -8.60 9.54 22.63
N ALA A 317 -7.87 8.47 22.29
CA ALA A 317 -7.78 7.95 20.93
C ALA A 317 -9.17 7.65 20.36
N ALA A 318 -9.99 6.91 21.08
CA ALA A 318 -11.36 6.58 20.68
C ALA A 318 -12.24 7.84 20.49
N ASN A 319 -12.02 8.90 21.27
CA ASN A 319 -12.76 10.16 21.11
C ASN A 319 -12.33 10.96 19.88
N LEU A 320 -11.05 10.87 19.49
CA LEU A 320 -10.49 11.53 18.31
C LEU A 320 -10.69 10.72 17.03
N GLU A 321 -10.94 9.40 17.14
CA GLU A 321 -11.04 8.49 16.01
C GLU A 321 -12.38 8.64 15.26
N THR A 322 -12.30 8.68 13.94
CA THR A 322 -13.45 8.79 13.03
C THR A 322 -13.80 7.48 12.34
N ASP A 323 -12.82 6.57 12.21
CA ASP A 323 -13.06 5.23 11.66
C ASP A 323 -13.68 4.32 12.72
N ALA A 324 -14.84 3.74 12.41
CA ALA A 324 -15.60 2.93 13.36
C ALA A 324 -14.85 1.67 13.82
N THR A 325 -14.04 1.08 12.95
CA THR A 325 -13.26 -0.13 13.28
C THR A 325 -12.14 0.22 14.25
N SER A 326 -11.34 1.23 13.93
CA SER A 326 -10.25 1.71 14.79
C SER A 326 -10.77 2.18 16.15
N LYS A 327 -11.90 2.88 16.17
CA LYS A 327 -12.56 3.31 17.42
C LYS A 327 -13.03 2.12 18.28
N ALA A 328 -13.54 1.07 17.65
CA ALA A 328 -13.91 -0.15 18.36
C ALA A 328 -12.67 -0.87 18.92
N ASP A 329 -11.56 -0.88 18.18
CA ASP A 329 -10.28 -1.41 18.64
C ASP A 329 -9.78 -0.67 19.90
N ASP A 330 -9.84 0.65 19.91
CA ASP A 330 -9.42 1.46 21.07
C ASP A 330 -10.26 1.16 22.30
N TYR A 331 -11.58 1.08 22.19
CA TYR A 331 -12.45 0.68 23.29
C TYR A 331 -12.18 -0.75 23.76
N TYR A 332 -11.89 -1.65 22.83
CA TYR A 332 -11.55 -3.03 23.15
C TYR A 332 -10.22 -3.14 23.91
N MET A 333 -9.21 -2.33 23.54
CA MET A 333 -7.95 -2.27 24.30
C MET A 333 -8.18 -1.85 25.74
N ILE A 334 -9.05 -0.87 26.00
CA ILE A 334 -9.43 -0.49 27.36
C ILE A 334 -10.13 -1.65 28.07
N ALA A 335 -11.04 -2.34 27.38
CA ALA A 335 -11.73 -3.50 27.97
C ALA A 335 -10.77 -4.62 28.37
N LEU A 336 -9.73 -4.88 27.57
CA LEU A 336 -8.68 -5.85 27.90
C LEU A 336 -7.89 -5.44 29.15
N LEU A 337 -7.48 -4.17 29.25
CA LEU A 337 -6.75 -3.67 30.42
C LEU A 337 -7.57 -3.77 31.69
N LEU A 338 -8.86 -3.42 31.61
CA LEU A 338 -9.78 -3.55 32.75
C LEU A 338 -10.07 -5.02 33.10
N PHE A 339 -10.08 -5.91 32.13
CA PHE A 339 -10.19 -7.36 32.35
C PHE A 339 -8.99 -7.90 33.13
N GLU A 340 -7.77 -7.53 32.74
CA GLU A 340 -6.54 -7.88 33.48
C GLU A 340 -6.53 -7.35 34.92
N GLN A 341 -7.16 -6.21 35.17
CA GLN A 341 -7.34 -5.65 36.50
C GLN A 341 -8.52 -6.27 37.27
N ASN A 342 -9.21 -7.28 36.74
CA ASN A 342 -10.42 -7.87 37.28
C ASN A 342 -11.59 -6.89 37.42
N ALA A 343 -11.56 -5.75 36.75
CA ALA A 343 -12.61 -4.74 36.75
C ALA A 343 -13.74 -5.08 35.75
N TYR A 344 -14.27 -6.29 35.83
CA TYR A 344 -15.14 -6.92 34.82
C TYR A 344 -16.37 -6.11 34.44
N SER A 345 -17.03 -5.44 35.38
CA SER A 345 -18.19 -4.60 35.10
C SER A 345 -17.83 -3.41 34.19
N LYS A 346 -16.70 -2.76 34.47
CA LYS A 346 -16.17 -1.68 33.61
C LYS A 346 -15.70 -2.20 32.26
N ALA A 347 -15.01 -3.34 32.25
CA ALA A 347 -14.56 -3.99 31.00
C ALA A 347 -15.76 -4.30 30.09
N LYS A 348 -16.86 -4.83 30.63
CA LYS A 348 -18.11 -5.05 29.87
C LYS A 348 -18.66 -3.74 29.26
N GLN A 349 -18.64 -2.64 30.00
CA GLN A 349 -19.11 -1.34 29.46
C GLN A 349 -18.28 -0.89 28.25
N TYR A 350 -16.95 -1.08 28.29
CA TYR A 350 -16.10 -0.75 27.15
C TYR A 350 -16.27 -1.70 25.97
N CYS A 351 -16.49 -3.01 26.22
CA CYS A 351 -16.93 -3.92 25.15
C CYS A 351 -18.25 -3.46 24.50
N GLN A 352 -19.20 -2.96 25.31
CA GLN A 352 -20.47 -2.44 24.78
C GLN A 352 -20.25 -1.19 23.95
N LYS A 353 -19.39 -0.24 24.38
CA LYS A 353 -19.01 0.92 23.56
C LYS A 353 -18.38 0.50 22.22
N ALA A 354 -17.52 -0.52 22.22
CA ALA A 354 -16.97 -1.08 20.97
C ALA A 354 -18.06 -1.64 20.05
N LEU A 355 -19.06 -2.33 20.62
CA LEU A 355 -20.19 -2.90 19.88
C LEU A 355 -21.22 -1.84 19.41
N GLU A 356 -21.32 -0.70 20.08
CA GLU A 356 -22.15 0.42 19.64
C GLU A 356 -21.62 1.05 18.35
N VAL A 357 -20.29 1.12 18.18
CA VAL A 357 -19.67 1.68 16.97
C VAL A 357 -19.41 0.60 15.90
N ASN A 358 -19.17 -0.65 16.30
CA ASN A 358 -19.02 -1.79 15.39
C ASN A 358 -19.77 -3.03 15.92
N PRO A 359 -21.04 -3.23 15.55
CA PRO A 359 -21.86 -4.35 16.03
C PRO A 359 -21.31 -5.74 15.62
N ASN A 360 -20.40 -5.79 14.64
CA ASN A 360 -19.80 -7.02 14.16
C ASN A 360 -18.43 -7.31 14.79
N TYR A 361 -18.06 -6.62 15.85
CA TYR A 361 -16.76 -6.77 16.52
C TYR A 361 -16.76 -8.03 17.40
N GLY A 362 -16.43 -9.19 16.81
CA GLY A 362 -16.48 -10.51 17.46
C GLY A 362 -15.67 -10.62 18.74
N ASN A 363 -14.50 -9.99 18.78
CA ASN A 363 -13.61 -10.01 19.97
C ASN A 363 -14.28 -9.44 21.24
N ALA A 364 -15.13 -8.42 21.11
CA ALA A 364 -15.85 -7.88 22.26
C ALA A 364 -16.84 -8.89 22.84
N TYR A 365 -17.57 -9.62 21.98
CA TYR A 365 -18.44 -10.69 22.43
C TYR A 365 -17.67 -11.84 23.09
N LEU A 366 -16.50 -12.23 22.52
CA LEU A 366 -15.63 -13.25 23.15
C LEU A 366 -15.19 -12.82 24.53
N LEU A 367 -14.74 -11.56 24.68
CA LEU A 367 -14.28 -11.06 25.98
C LEU A 367 -15.41 -11.01 27.01
N ILE A 368 -16.62 -10.58 26.62
CA ILE A 368 -17.80 -10.60 27.51
C ILE A 368 -18.09 -12.03 27.96
N GLY A 369 -18.07 -13.00 27.06
CA GLY A 369 -18.29 -14.40 27.41
C GLY A 369 -17.22 -14.96 28.35
N LYS A 370 -15.95 -14.63 28.12
CA LYS A 370 -14.83 -15.00 28.99
C LYS A 370 -15.00 -14.42 30.40
N MET A 371 -15.41 -13.14 30.52
CA MET A 371 -15.69 -12.51 31.82
C MET A 371 -16.82 -13.19 32.56
N TYR A 372 -17.91 -13.56 31.88
CA TYR A 372 -19.03 -14.27 32.50
C TYR A 372 -18.60 -15.63 33.05
N ALA A 373 -17.85 -16.38 32.27
CA ALA A 373 -17.34 -17.68 32.68
C ALA A 373 -16.34 -17.57 33.85
N ALA A 374 -15.42 -16.62 33.81
CA ALA A 374 -14.42 -16.42 34.87
C ALA A 374 -15.03 -16.06 36.21
N THR A 375 -16.17 -15.35 36.23
CA THR A 375 -16.79 -14.83 37.46
C THR A 375 -18.03 -15.59 37.90
N SER A 376 -18.45 -16.63 37.21
CA SER A 376 -19.66 -17.41 37.51
C SER A 376 -19.67 -17.94 38.95
N LYS A 377 -18.55 -18.44 39.46
CA LYS A 377 -18.41 -18.90 40.86
C LYS A 377 -18.50 -17.74 41.87
N SER A 378 -18.04 -16.55 41.52
CA SER A 378 -18.15 -15.39 42.40
C SER A 378 -19.59 -14.85 42.43
N VAL A 379 -20.35 -15.01 41.37
CA VAL A 379 -21.77 -14.66 41.31
C VAL A 379 -22.64 -15.62 42.08
N PHE A 380 -22.27 -16.90 42.11
CA PHE A 380 -22.99 -17.98 42.83
C PHE A 380 -22.03 -18.72 43.77
N PRO A 381 -21.53 -18.07 44.83
CA PRO A 381 -20.47 -18.63 45.67
C PRO A 381 -20.90 -19.88 46.47
N ASN A 382 -22.19 -20.01 46.73
CA ASN A 382 -22.76 -21.10 47.54
C ASN A 382 -23.51 -22.15 46.71
N ASP A 383 -23.51 -22.01 45.39
CA ASP A 383 -24.26 -22.88 44.47
C ASP A 383 -23.43 -23.24 43.25
N GLY A 384 -22.83 -24.42 43.29
CA GLY A 384 -22.00 -24.91 42.16
C GLY A 384 -22.80 -25.27 40.91
N VAL A 385 -24.11 -25.58 41.05
CA VAL A 385 -25.00 -25.85 39.91
C VAL A 385 -25.35 -24.57 39.19
N LEU A 386 -25.78 -23.53 39.93
CA LEU A 386 -26.05 -22.21 39.34
C LEU A 386 -24.78 -21.56 38.74
N ALA A 387 -23.62 -21.74 39.42
CA ALA A 387 -22.35 -21.27 38.86
C ALA A 387 -22.04 -21.87 37.48
N ARG A 388 -22.32 -23.17 37.30
CA ARG A 388 -22.15 -23.85 36.02
C ARG A 388 -23.27 -23.51 35.02
N ALA A 389 -24.49 -23.30 35.50
CA ALA A 389 -25.62 -22.84 34.68
C ALA A 389 -25.35 -21.45 34.06
N ALA A 390 -24.59 -20.58 34.74
CA ALA A 390 -24.17 -19.28 34.21
C ALA A 390 -23.31 -19.37 32.95
N TYR A 391 -22.65 -20.50 32.67
CA TYR A 391 -21.92 -20.72 31.42
C TYR A 391 -22.82 -20.68 30.17
N ASN A 392 -24.14 -20.89 30.31
CA ASN A 392 -25.05 -20.71 29.18
C ASN A 392 -24.98 -19.28 28.64
N ALA A 393 -24.93 -18.25 29.51
CA ALA A 393 -24.79 -16.86 29.08
C ALA A 393 -23.43 -16.59 28.41
N ALA A 394 -22.35 -17.22 28.87
CA ALA A 394 -21.06 -17.16 28.19
C ALA A 394 -21.10 -17.78 26.79
N ILE A 395 -21.71 -18.98 26.68
CA ILE A 395 -21.88 -19.67 25.40
C ILE A 395 -22.70 -18.83 24.42
N ASP A 396 -23.77 -18.17 24.88
CA ASP A 396 -24.57 -17.27 24.04
C ASP A 396 -23.71 -16.13 23.43
N LYS A 397 -22.76 -15.58 24.19
CA LYS A 397 -21.84 -14.56 23.70
C LYS A 397 -20.85 -15.14 22.69
N PHE A 398 -20.30 -16.34 22.91
CA PHE A 398 -19.43 -17.00 21.94
C PHE A 398 -20.17 -17.39 20.66
N GLU A 399 -21.41 -17.85 20.75
CA GLU A 399 -22.26 -18.11 19.56
C GLU A 399 -22.51 -16.82 18.78
N LYS A 400 -22.78 -15.70 19.50
CA LYS A 400 -22.94 -14.38 18.88
C LYS A 400 -21.65 -13.91 18.21
N ALA A 401 -20.49 -14.08 18.85
CA ALA A 401 -19.18 -13.71 18.29
C ALA A 401 -18.96 -14.33 16.91
N LYS A 402 -19.08 -15.67 16.79
CA LYS A 402 -18.87 -16.36 15.51
C LYS A 402 -19.94 -16.06 14.47
N GLN A 403 -21.14 -15.69 14.90
CA GLN A 403 -22.22 -15.30 13.99
C GLN A 403 -21.93 -13.98 13.28
N VAL A 404 -21.36 -13.00 14.00
CA VAL A 404 -21.15 -11.66 13.49
C VAL A 404 -19.77 -11.47 12.88
N ASP A 405 -18.80 -12.27 13.31
CA ASP A 405 -17.40 -12.17 12.87
C ASP A 405 -16.83 -13.59 12.61
N PRO A 406 -16.75 -14.00 11.34
CA PRO A 406 -16.17 -15.30 10.99
C PRO A 406 -14.69 -15.46 11.39
N SER A 407 -13.93 -14.36 11.56
CA SER A 407 -12.51 -14.42 11.89
C SER A 407 -12.24 -15.01 13.29
N VAL A 408 -13.20 -14.88 14.20
CA VAL A 408 -13.11 -15.42 15.58
C VAL A 408 -13.83 -16.77 15.76
N ALA A 409 -14.33 -17.37 14.67
CA ALA A 409 -15.17 -18.56 14.75
C ALA A 409 -14.46 -19.78 15.35
N GLU A 410 -13.18 -19.97 15.08
CA GLU A 410 -12.39 -21.09 15.61
C GLU A 410 -12.25 -20.98 17.14
N GLU A 411 -11.86 -19.81 17.63
CA GLU A 411 -11.75 -19.53 19.05
C GLU A 411 -13.09 -19.68 19.76
N ALA A 412 -14.15 -19.10 19.17
CA ALA A 412 -15.51 -19.22 19.68
C ALA A 412 -15.95 -20.69 19.82
N ASN A 413 -15.72 -21.52 18.81
CA ASN A 413 -16.07 -22.94 18.84
C ASN A 413 -15.30 -23.70 19.91
N THR A 414 -14.03 -23.41 20.09
CA THR A 414 -13.19 -23.99 21.16
C THR A 414 -13.76 -23.67 22.54
N LEU A 415 -14.08 -22.37 22.77
CA LEU A 415 -14.68 -21.93 24.02
C LEU A 415 -16.06 -22.55 24.26
N ILE A 416 -16.94 -22.58 23.25
CA ILE A 416 -18.26 -23.23 23.32
C ILE A 416 -18.12 -24.69 23.72
N SER A 417 -17.24 -25.43 23.07
CA SER A 417 -17.04 -26.86 23.35
C SER A 417 -16.54 -27.08 24.78
N SER A 418 -15.58 -26.27 25.22
CA SER A 418 -15.04 -26.33 26.58
C SER A 418 -16.11 -26.07 27.64
N TYR A 419 -16.88 -24.98 27.49
CA TYR A 419 -17.87 -24.63 28.51
C TYR A 419 -19.13 -25.52 28.47
N ARG A 420 -19.51 -26.07 27.30
CA ARG A 420 -20.60 -27.07 27.20
C ARG A 420 -20.29 -28.33 28.01
N ALA A 421 -19.04 -28.79 28.04
CA ALA A 421 -18.63 -29.94 28.82
C ALA A 421 -18.76 -29.74 30.36
N HIS A 422 -18.87 -28.48 30.79
CA HIS A 422 -18.98 -28.11 32.20
C HIS A 422 -20.39 -27.65 32.60
N LEU A 423 -21.37 -27.69 31.70
CA LEU A 423 -22.78 -27.40 32.05
C LEU A 423 -23.31 -28.41 33.06
N PRO A 424 -24.33 -28.05 33.89
CA PRO A 424 -25.00 -29.00 34.77
C PRO A 424 -25.60 -30.16 33.96
N SER A 425 -25.56 -31.34 34.55
CA SER A 425 -26.24 -32.52 33.96
C SER A 425 -27.76 -32.36 33.96
N THR A 426 -28.45 -33.15 33.15
CA THR A 426 -29.93 -33.16 33.15
C THR A 426 -30.50 -33.47 34.51
N GLU A 427 -29.85 -34.34 35.30
CA GLU A 427 -30.28 -34.70 36.64
C GLU A 427 -30.08 -33.55 37.63
N GLU A 428 -28.94 -32.87 37.58
CA GLU A 428 -28.67 -31.68 38.40
C GLU A 428 -29.66 -30.54 38.09
N ILE A 429 -30.01 -30.31 36.79
CA ILE A 429 -31.02 -29.34 36.41
C ILE A 429 -32.39 -29.73 36.97
N PHE A 430 -32.79 -30.99 36.82
CA PHE A 430 -34.08 -31.47 37.30
C PHE A 430 -34.22 -31.36 38.84
N MET A 431 -33.15 -31.58 39.59
CA MET A 431 -33.16 -31.53 41.04
C MET A 431 -33.04 -30.09 41.60
N HIS A 432 -32.70 -29.10 40.73
CA HIS A 432 -32.48 -27.73 41.19
C HIS A 432 -33.77 -26.91 41.10
N PRO A 433 -34.21 -26.26 42.20
CA PRO A 433 -35.51 -25.55 42.23
C PRO A 433 -35.63 -24.37 41.25
N ASP A 434 -34.51 -23.76 40.90
CA ASP A 434 -34.48 -22.55 40.08
C ASP A 434 -34.12 -22.83 38.61
N LEU A 435 -33.91 -24.07 38.21
CA LEU A 435 -33.53 -24.48 36.88
C LEU A 435 -34.54 -25.38 36.20
N GLU A 436 -34.83 -25.12 34.93
CA GLU A 436 -35.64 -26.01 34.08
C GLU A 436 -35.06 -25.99 32.66
N LYS A 437 -34.80 -27.17 32.09
CA LYS A 437 -34.26 -27.29 30.75
C LYS A 437 -35.18 -26.62 29.70
N GLY A 438 -34.56 -25.82 28.83
CA GLY A 438 -35.28 -25.07 27.79
C GLY A 438 -35.95 -23.77 28.31
N LYS A 439 -35.90 -23.49 29.60
CA LYS A 439 -36.47 -22.25 30.17
C LYS A 439 -35.47 -21.14 30.32
N PRO A 440 -35.95 -19.90 30.35
CA PRO A 440 -35.09 -18.73 30.62
C PRO A 440 -34.49 -18.77 32.03
N PHE A 441 -33.23 -18.42 32.12
CA PHE A 441 -32.50 -18.23 33.37
C PHE A 441 -31.81 -16.86 33.36
N THR A 442 -31.88 -16.11 34.44
CA THR A 442 -31.21 -14.83 34.57
C THR A 442 -29.99 -14.99 35.46
N VAL A 443 -28.80 -14.79 34.90
CA VAL A 443 -27.55 -14.76 35.67
C VAL A 443 -27.52 -13.47 36.46
N GLY A 444 -27.45 -13.58 37.78
CA GLY A 444 -27.49 -12.45 38.71
C GLY A 444 -26.18 -11.63 38.73
N GLY A 445 -26.11 -10.78 39.79
CA GLY A 445 -24.92 -9.95 40.03
C GLY A 445 -24.64 -8.94 38.92
N TRP A 446 -23.35 -8.65 38.71
CA TRP A 446 -22.90 -7.73 37.69
C TRP A 446 -23.13 -8.22 36.24
N ILE A 447 -23.32 -9.55 36.07
CA ILE A 447 -23.57 -10.18 34.74
C ILE A 447 -24.91 -9.69 34.22
N GLY A 448 -25.98 -9.86 35.01
CA GLY A 448 -27.33 -9.33 34.69
C GLY A 448 -27.90 -9.85 33.37
N GLU A 449 -27.48 -11.02 32.86
CA GLU A 449 -27.81 -11.48 31.53
C GLU A 449 -28.87 -12.59 31.55
N ARG A 450 -29.79 -12.57 30.59
CA ARG A 450 -30.80 -13.62 30.42
C ARG A 450 -30.32 -14.63 29.38
N THR A 451 -30.37 -15.89 29.72
CA THR A 451 -29.98 -17.02 28.86
C THR A 451 -31.05 -18.13 28.94
N THR A 452 -30.88 -19.18 28.16
CA THR A 452 -31.73 -20.39 28.18
C THR A 452 -30.91 -21.58 28.70
N ILE A 453 -31.47 -22.33 29.64
CA ILE A 453 -30.82 -23.55 30.17
C ILE A 453 -30.83 -24.64 29.07
N ARG A 454 -29.63 -25.12 28.73
CA ARG A 454 -29.40 -26.12 27.68
C ARG A 454 -29.48 -27.53 28.21
#